data_ae5bd8c5e125f685021e0be5638a12bd
#
_entry.id   ae5bd8c5e125f685021e0be5638a12bd
#
_cell.length_a   1.000
_cell.length_b   1.000
_cell.length_c   1.000
_cell.angle_alpha   90.00
_cell.angle_beta   90.00
_cell.angle_gamma   90.00
#
_symmetry.space_group_name_H-M   'P 1'
#
loop_
_entity.id
_entity.type
_entity.pdbx_description
1 polymer ?
#
loop_
_entity_poly.entity_id
_entity_poly.type
_entity_poly.pdbx_seq_one_letter_code
_entity_poly.pdbx_strand_id
1 'polypeptide(L)'
;DWKKILDKAFNTKDIWIDIFDLYGISIVRKNLKKIYGLKLQTSILENQEVFKALKNLDISNLKLIINIAGRDKADIKCILKRYEALSVNELLIEVGFQAFPTKLEDSGLSKIKYLKDNYSYRIVFADHVDGKLQEAITLPLVASMLGADCIEKHVMHSKLQTKYDAFSSVNIDTYKKIIE
;
A
#
# COMPACT_ATOMS: atom_id res chain seq x y z
N ASP A 1 -1.54 -16.28 -14.32
CA ASP A 1 -0.68 -15.67 -15.37
C ASP A 1 -0.73 -14.14 -15.24
N TRP A 2 0.35 -13.55 -14.67
CA TRP A 2 0.49 -12.12 -14.41
C TRP A 2 0.29 -11.28 -15.67
N LYS A 3 0.79 -11.73 -16.81
CA LYS A 3 0.63 -10.99 -18.08
C LYS A 3 -0.84 -10.74 -18.42
N LYS A 4 -1.67 -11.77 -18.33
CA LYS A 4 -3.11 -11.65 -18.65
C LYS A 4 -3.82 -10.69 -17.69
N ILE A 5 -3.46 -10.72 -16.40
CA ILE A 5 -4.04 -9.81 -15.39
C ILE A 5 -3.65 -8.36 -15.71
N LEU A 6 -2.36 -8.12 -15.94
CA LEU A 6 -1.85 -6.78 -16.24
C LEU A 6 -2.42 -6.24 -17.57
N ASP A 7 -2.49 -7.07 -18.61
CA ASP A 7 -3.06 -6.69 -19.91
C ASP A 7 -4.54 -6.29 -19.79
N LYS A 8 -5.29 -6.99 -18.94
CA LYS A 8 -6.71 -6.69 -18.71
C LYS A 8 -6.92 -5.41 -17.92
N ALA A 9 -6.08 -5.15 -16.91
CA ALA A 9 -6.24 -4.02 -15.99
C ALA A 9 -5.68 -2.70 -16.57
N PHE A 10 -4.62 -2.76 -17.39
CA PHE A 10 -3.83 -1.62 -17.85
C PHE A 10 -4.62 -0.47 -18.47
N ASN A 11 -5.66 -0.79 -19.26
CA ASN A 11 -6.46 0.24 -19.94
C ASN A 11 -7.62 0.78 -19.09
N THR A 12 -7.81 0.28 -17.87
CA THR A 12 -8.98 0.59 -17.06
C THR A 12 -8.64 1.18 -15.70
N LYS A 13 -7.47 0.86 -15.18
CA LYS A 13 -7.05 1.23 -13.81
C LYS A 13 -5.55 1.47 -13.75
N ASP A 14 -5.14 2.35 -12.84
CA ASP A 14 -3.74 2.48 -12.43
C ASP A 14 -3.32 1.24 -11.65
N ILE A 15 -2.28 0.57 -12.15
CA ILE A 15 -1.81 -0.70 -11.58
C ILE A 15 -0.71 -0.43 -10.56
N TRP A 16 -0.92 -0.89 -9.35
CA TRP A 16 0.10 -0.95 -8.30
C TRP A 16 0.55 -2.39 -8.08
N ILE A 17 1.85 -2.60 -7.91
CA ILE A 17 2.44 -3.92 -7.63
C ILE A 17 3.08 -3.91 -6.25
N ASP A 18 2.58 -4.76 -5.36
CA ASP A 18 3.22 -5.02 -4.08
C ASP A 18 4.37 -6.02 -4.27
N ILE A 19 5.58 -5.62 -3.89
CA ILE A 19 6.80 -6.39 -4.11
C ILE A 19 7.24 -7.04 -2.80
N PHE A 20 7.43 -8.35 -2.83
CA PHE A 20 7.91 -9.13 -1.70
C PHE A 20 9.30 -9.74 -1.91
N ASP A 21 9.74 -9.87 -3.18
CA ASP A 21 10.99 -10.53 -3.54
C ASP A 21 11.52 -10.12 -4.92
N LEU A 22 12.62 -10.76 -5.33
CA LEU A 22 13.23 -10.55 -6.66
C LEU A 22 12.35 -11.07 -7.81
N TYR A 23 11.44 -12.01 -7.54
CA TYR A 23 10.49 -12.46 -8.57
C TYR A 23 9.50 -11.35 -8.89
N GLY A 24 8.98 -10.66 -7.87
CA GLY A 24 8.16 -9.46 -8.07
C GLY A 24 8.88 -8.39 -8.90
N ILE A 25 10.16 -8.13 -8.61
CA ILE A 25 11.01 -7.23 -9.42
C ILE A 25 11.09 -7.69 -10.88
N SER A 26 11.19 -9.00 -11.14
CA SER A 26 11.25 -9.53 -12.51
C SER A 26 9.97 -9.31 -13.29
N ILE A 27 8.81 -9.36 -12.61
CA ILE A 27 7.50 -9.04 -13.21
C ILE A 27 7.42 -7.56 -13.53
N VAL A 28 7.82 -6.69 -12.60
CA VAL A 28 7.87 -5.23 -12.81
C VAL A 28 8.72 -4.89 -14.02
N ARG A 29 9.95 -5.41 -14.10
CA ARG A 29 10.89 -5.16 -15.21
C ARG A 29 10.27 -5.47 -16.58
N LYS A 30 9.51 -6.56 -16.69
CA LYS A 30 8.86 -6.98 -17.94
C LYS A 30 7.62 -6.13 -18.31
N ASN A 31 7.09 -5.36 -17.36
CA ASN A 31 5.79 -4.68 -17.50
C ASN A 31 5.83 -3.20 -17.12
N LEU A 32 7.00 -2.56 -17.04
CA LEU A 32 7.18 -1.17 -16.56
C LEU A 32 6.17 -0.18 -17.16
N LYS A 33 5.89 -0.29 -18.46
CA LYS A 33 4.96 0.61 -19.18
C LYS A 33 3.49 0.47 -18.76
N LYS A 34 3.14 -0.58 -18.01
CA LYS A 34 1.77 -0.87 -17.55
C LYS A 34 1.57 -0.59 -16.08
N ILE A 35 2.64 -0.30 -15.36
CA ILE A 35 2.64 -0.13 -13.92
C ILE A 35 2.65 1.36 -13.62
N TYR A 36 1.74 1.79 -12.75
CA TYR A 36 1.64 3.15 -12.26
C TYR A 36 2.49 3.36 -11.00
N GLY A 37 2.53 2.36 -10.14
CA GLY A 37 3.28 2.45 -8.91
C GLY A 37 3.66 1.10 -8.31
N LEU A 38 4.59 1.16 -7.38
CA LEU A 38 5.11 0.04 -6.61
C LEU A 38 4.79 0.22 -5.14
N LYS A 39 4.63 -0.88 -4.43
CA LYS A 39 4.49 -0.88 -2.98
C LYS A 39 5.52 -1.82 -2.37
N LEU A 40 6.07 -1.41 -1.24
CA LEU A 40 6.98 -2.19 -0.42
C LEU A 40 6.42 -2.33 0.99
N GLN A 41 6.22 -3.56 1.41
CA GLN A 41 5.79 -3.88 2.76
C GLN A 41 6.92 -3.66 3.77
N THR A 42 6.58 -3.35 5.01
CA THR A 42 7.55 -3.13 6.09
C THR A 42 8.56 -4.26 6.25
N SER A 43 8.15 -5.50 5.97
CA SER A 43 8.99 -6.70 6.08
C SER A 43 10.18 -6.76 5.10
N ILE A 44 10.10 -6.04 3.98
CA ILE A 44 11.16 -6.07 2.95
C ILE A 44 11.97 -4.80 2.85
N LEU A 45 11.65 -3.76 3.62
CA LEU A 45 12.35 -2.47 3.53
C LEU A 45 13.85 -2.56 3.82
N GLU A 46 14.29 -3.55 4.56
CA GLU A 46 15.70 -3.77 4.88
C GLU A 46 16.39 -4.75 3.92
N ASN A 47 15.64 -5.37 3.00
CA ASN A 47 16.20 -6.31 2.03
C ASN A 47 17.10 -5.60 1.03
N GLN A 48 18.42 -5.88 1.13
CA GLN A 48 19.44 -5.24 0.32
C GLN A 48 19.37 -5.64 -1.15
N GLU A 49 18.97 -6.88 -1.45
CA GLU A 49 18.89 -7.38 -2.82
C GLU A 49 17.73 -6.75 -3.57
N VAL A 50 16.56 -6.64 -2.92
CA VAL A 50 15.39 -5.93 -3.47
C VAL A 50 15.72 -4.46 -3.69
N PHE A 51 16.33 -3.79 -2.71
CA PHE A 51 16.72 -2.38 -2.86
C PHE A 51 17.70 -2.18 -4.03
N LYS A 52 18.75 -2.99 -4.13
CA LYS A 52 19.72 -2.94 -5.25
C LYS A 52 19.04 -3.20 -6.59
N ALA A 53 18.12 -4.16 -6.64
CA ALA A 53 17.40 -4.48 -7.86
C ALA A 53 16.48 -3.34 -8.31
N LEU A 54 15.80 -2.65 -7.38
CA LEU A 54 15.01 -1.43 -7.66
C LEU A 54 15.89 -0.30 -8.16
N LYS A 55 17.05 -0.06 -7.53
CA LYS A 55 18.00 0.98 -7.95
C LYS A 55 18.51 0.78 -9.37
N ASN A 56 18.54 -0.47 -9.84
CA ASN A 56 18.99 -0.81 -11.21
C ASN A 56 17.83 -0.86 -12.23
N LEU A 57 16.62 -0.40 -11.86
CA LEU A 57 15.50 -0.24 -12.77
C LEU A 57 15.25 1.24 -13.04
N ASP A 58 14.86 1.56 -14.25
CA ASP A 58 14.30 2.88 -14.54
C ASP A 58 12.85 2.95 -14.07
N ILE A 59 12.69 3.42 -12.83
CA ILE A 59 11.40 3.62 -12.17
C ILE A 59 11.07 5.11 -12.00
N SER A 60 11.75 5.98 -12.74
CA SER A 60 11.60 7.43 -12.64
C SER A 60 10.17 7.93 -12.91
N ASN A 61 9.41 7.20 -13.69
CA ASN A 61 8.00 7.51 -13.99
C ASN A 61 7.01 6.83 -13.04
N LEU A 62 7.48 5.99 -12.11
CA LEU A 62 6.63 5.24 -11.18
C LEU A 62 6.53 5.95 -9.84
N LYS A 63 5.41 5.74 -9.16
CA LYS A 63 5.26 6.10 -7.75
C LYS A 63 5.70 4.94 -6.86
N LEU A 64 6.11 5.24 -5.63
CA LEU A 64 6.55 4.24 -4.67
C LEU A 64 5.85 4.45 -3.33
N ILE A 65 5.09 3.47 -2.88
CA ILE A 65 4.53 3.40 -1.52
C ILE A 65 5.48 2.61 -0.63
N ILE A 66 5.80 3.16 0.53
CA ILE A 66 6.58 2.51 1.59
C ILE A 66 5.69 2.32 2.80
N ASN A 67 5.41 1.08 3.16
CA ASN A 67 4.66 0.74 4.37
C ASN A 67 5.59 0.78 5.59
N ILE A 68 5.28 1.66 6.54
CA ILE A 68 6.04 1.87 7.78
C ILE A 68 5.37 1.26 9.02
N ALA A 69 4.46 0.32 8.84
CA ALA A 69 3.80 -0.35 9.96
C ALA A 69 4.82 -0.96 10.93
N GLY A 70 4.62 -0.74 12.23
CA GLY A 70 5.51 -1.24 13.27
C GLY A 70 6.83 -0.47 13.43
N ARG A 71 7.10 0.58 12.62
CA ARG A 71 8.34 1.36 12.69
C ARG A 71 8.21 2.53 13.66
N ASP A 72 9.29 2.80 14.39
CA ASP A 72 9.40 4.00 15.23
C ASP A 72 9.87 5.22 14.43
N LYS A 73 9.97 6.37 15.09
CA LYS A 73 10.34 7.65 14.44
C LYS A 73 11.75 7.65 13.85
N ALA A 74 12.70 6.98 14.51
CA ALA A 74 14.09 6.91 14.07
C ALA A 74 14.21 6.01 12.83
N ASP A 75 13.54 4.85 12.87
CA ASP A 75 13.46 3.93 11.74
C ASP A 75 12.84 4.60 10.52
N ILE A 76 11.71 5.30 10.69
CA ILE A 76 11.03 6.00 9.59
C ILE A 76 11.99 6.96 8.90
N LYS A 77 12.72 7.78 9.67
CA LYS A 77 13.68 8.73 9.10
C LYS A 77 14.79 8.03 8.30
N CYS A 78 15.32 6.93 8.81
CA CYS A 78 16.36 6.15 8.13
C CYS A 78 15.83 5.50 6.85
N ILE A 79 14.61 4.93 6.90
CA ILE A 79 13.95 4.31 5.77
C ILE A 79 13.69 5.34 4.67
N LEU A 80 13.11 6.48 5.00
CA LEU A 80 12.82 7.53 4.03
C LEU A 80 14.09 8.01 3.33
N LYS A 81 15.14 8.34 4.10
CA LYS A 81 16.45 8.74 3.54
C LYS A 81 17.02 7.69 2.57
N ARG A 82 16.84 6.40 2.88
CA ARG A 82 17.28 5.32 1.99
C ARG A 82 16.50 5.30 0.68
N TYR A 83 15.17 5.42 0.74
CA TYR A 83 14.31 5.29 -0.42
C TYR A 83 14.20 6.56 -1.26
N GLU A 84 14.47 7.74 -0.68
CA GLU A 84 14.67 9.00 -1.42
C GLU A 84 15.84 8.92 -2.43
N ALA A 85 16.80 8.02 -2.19
CA ALA A 85 17.90 7.77 -3.12
C ALA A 85 17.48 7.00 -4.39
N LEU A 86 16.24 6.51 -4.45
CA LEU A 86 15.66 5.96 -5.68
C LEU A 86 15.04 7.10 -6.49
N SER A 87 15.36 7.13 -7.80
CA SER A 87 14.72 8.08 -8.71
C SER A 87 13.32 7.61 -9.04
N VAL A 88 12.33 8.01 -8.23
CA VAL A 88 10.90 7.75 -8.46
C VAL A 88 10.17 9.06 -8.70
N ASN A 89 9.04 9.01 -9.40
CA ASN A 89 8.22 10.20 -9.64
C ASN A 89 7.64 10.78 -8.33
N GLU A 90 7.18 9.91 -7.45
CA GLU A 90 6.61 10.30 -6.16
C GLU A 90 6.83 9.19 -5.12
N LEU A 91 7.24 9.58 -3.90
CA LEU A 91 7.32 8.70 -2.75
C LEU A 91 6.12 8.96 -1.83
N LEU A 92 5.40 7.91 -1.44
CA LEU A 92 4.29 7.97 -0.51
C LEU A 92 4.60 7.11 0.72
N ILE A 93 4.08 7.52 1.88
CA ILE A 93 4.23 6.78 3.13
C ILE A 93 2.91 6.08 3.45
N GLU A 94 2.95 4.79 3.70
CA GLU A 94 1.78 4.03 4.12
C GLU A 94 1.84 3.70 5.59
N VAL A 95 0.74 3.97 6.28
CA VAL A 95 0.46 3.54 7.66
C VAL A 95 -0.67 2.53 7.66
N GLY A 96 -0.71 1.71 8.68
CA GLY A 96 -1.71 0.65 8.85
C GLY A 96 -1.01 -0.64 9.24
N PHE A 97 -1.39 -1.19 10.39
CA PHE A 97 -0.86 -2.47 10.85
C PHE A 97 -1.58 -3.62 10.14
N GLN A 98 -0.83 -4.64 9.76
CA GLN A 98 -1.36 -5.79 9.06
C GLN A 98 -1.49 -6.98 10.02
N ALA A 99 -2.62 -7.05 10.72
CA ALA A 99 -3.14 -8.30 11.28
C ALA A 99 -4.39 -8.70 10.50
N PHE A 100 -4.87 -9.92 10.67
CA PHE A 100 -5.99 -10.44 9.90
C PHE A 100 -7.08 -11.01 10.80
N PRO A 101 -8.04 -10.18 11.27
CA PRO A 101 -8.18 -8.73 11.09
C PRO A 101 -7.30 -7.92 12.06
N THR A 102 -7.09 -6.64 11.74
CA THR A 102 -6.44 -5.69 12.65
C THR A 102 -7.46 -5.17 13.66
N LYS A 103 -7.08 -5.10 14.93
CA LYS A 103 -7.89 -4.43 15.95
C LYS A 103 -7.91 -2.92 15.74
N LEU A 104 -9.00 -2.27 16.12
CA LEU A 104 -9.16 -0.83 15.93
C LEU A 104 -8.02 -0.01 16.57
N GLU A 105 -7.63 -0.36 17.79
CA GLU A 105 -6.53 0.27 18.52
C GLU A 105 -5.16 0.15 17.83
N ASP A 106 -4.99 -0.90 17.02
CA ASP A 106 -3.75 -1.18 16.28
C ASP A 106 -3.76 -0.60 14.86
N SER A 107 -4.84 0.06 14.44
CA SER A 107 -5.02 0.58 13.07
C SER A 107 -3.95 1.57 12.60
N GLY A 108 -3.28 2.24 13.56
CA GLY A 108 -2.22 3.21 13.24
C GLY A 108 -2.73 4.61 12.85
N LEU A 109 -4.03 4.90 13.01
CA LEU A 109 -4.62 6.22 12.70
C LEU A 109 -3.87 7.39 13.33
N SER A 110 -3.41 7.25 14.59
CA SER A 110 -2.68 8.29 15.30
C SER A 110 -1.37 8.71 14.61
N LYS A 111 -0.79 7.83 13.79
CA LYS A 111 0.44 8.13 13.03
C LYS A 111 0.18 9.08 11.87
N ILE A 112 -1.03 9.13 11.30
CA ILE A 112 -1.36 9.98 10.15
C ILE A 112 -1.04 11.44 10.48
N LYS A 113 -1.60 11.95 11.57
CA LYS A 113 -1.35 13.35 11.98
C LYS A 113 0.12 13.63 12.23
N TYR A 114 0.83 12.73 12.94
CA TYR A 114 2.27 12.88 13.16
C TYR A 114 3.04 12.99 11.84
N LEU A 115 2.73 12.16 10.87
CA LEU A 115 3.41 12.16 9.58
C LEU A 115 3.11 13.43 8.78
N LYS A 116 1.86 13.88 8.76
CA LYS A 116 1.48 15.15 8.11
C LYS A 116 2.18 16.36 8.72
N ASP A 117 2.35 16.37 10.05
CA ASP A 117 2.99 17.48 10.75
C ASP A 117 4.53 17.51 10.56
N ASN A 118 5.16 16.38 10.23
CA ASN A 118 6.62 16.24 10.19
C ASN A 118 7.22 15.96 8.80
N TYR A 119 6.39 15.58 7.83
CA TYR A 119 6.85 15.22 6.48
C TYR A 119 5.90 15.77 5.41
N SER A 120 6.44 16.07 4.23
CA SER A 120 5.67 16.59 3.08
C SER A 120 5.12 15.50 2.16
N TYR A 121 5.30 14.23 2.49
CA TYR A 121 4.81 13.11 1.68
C TYR A 121 3.29 12.97 1.76
N ARG A 122 2.71 12.43 0.70
CA ARG A 122 1.34 11.94 0.75
C ARG A 122 1.26 10.68 1.61
N ILE A 123 0.17 10.57 2.36
CA ILE A 123 -0.04 9.47 3.30
C ILE A 123 -1.10 8.52 2.76
N VAL A 124 -0.75 7.25 2.71
CA VAL A 124 -1.67 6.14 2.43
C VAL A 124 -2.07 5.50 3.74
N PHE A 125 -3.34 5.24 3.93
CA PHE A 125 -3.82 4.46 5.07
C PHE A 125 -4.31 3.09 4.58
N ALA A 126 -3.64 2.03 5.04
CA ALA A 126 -4.00 0.64 4.76
C ALA A 126 -4.94 0.12 5.85
N ASP A 127 -6.21 -0.07 5.51
CA ASP A 127 -7.24 -0.53 6.43
C ASP A 127 -7.42 -2.06 6.36
N HIS A 128 -7.10 -2.72 7.48
CA HIS A 128 -7.21 -4.17 7.65
C HIS A 128 -8.15 -4.59 8.78
N VAL A 129 -9.06 -3.71 9.23
CA VAL A 129 -10.09 -4.10 10.20
C VAL A 129 -11.04 -5.14 9.60
N ASP A 130 -11.77 -5.87 10.46
CA ASP A 130 -12.74 -6.87 9.99
C ASP A 130 -13.77 -6.23 9.05
N GLY A 131 -13.80 -6.70 7.81
CA GLY A 131 -14.67 -6.19 6.76
C GLY A 131 -16.17 -6.32 7.01
N LYS A 132 -16.57 -7.05 8.05
CA LYS A 132 -17.98 -7.20 8.47
C LYS A 132 -18.41 -6.15 9.48
N LEU A 133 -17.46 -5.43 10.08
CA LEU A 133 -17.74 -4.40 11.07
C LEU A 133 -18.11 -3.08 10.41
N GLN A 134 -18.84 -2.23 11.14
CA GLN A 134 -19.16 -0.87 10.71
C GLN A 134 -17.89 -0.02 10.54
N GLU A 135 -16.88 -0.31 11.34
CA GLU A 135 -15.56 0.33 11.30
C GLU A 135 -14.88 0.18 9.94
N ALA A 136 -15.14 -0.91 9.21
CA ALA A 136 -14.63 -1.09 7.85
C ALA A 136 -15.12 -0.03 6.85
N ILE A 137 -16.21 0.68 7.18
CA ILE A 137 -16.74 1.81 6.40
C ILE A 137 -16.27 3.13 7.00
N THR A 138 -16.33 3.29 8.33
CA THR A 138 -16.08 4.56 8.98
C THR A 138 -14.59 4.88 9.15
N LEU A 139 -13.73 3.87 9.30
CA LEU A 139 -12.29 4.06 9.49
C LEU A 139 -11.60 4.76 8.31
N PRO A 140 -11.89 4.41 7.05
CA PRO A 140 -11.41 5.14 5.87
C PRO A 140 -11.77 6.62 5.90
N LEU A 141 -12.99 6.97 6.32
CA LEU A 141 -13.43 8.36 6.44
C LEU A 141 -12.64 9.10 7.53
N VAL A 142 -12.49 8.48 8.70
CA VAL A 142 -11.70 9.06 9.80
C VAL A 142 -10.25 9.26 9.38
N ALA A 143 -9.65 8.29 8.68
CA ALA A 143 -8.29 8.42 8.16
C ALA A 143 -8.15 9.61 7.19
N SER A 144 -9.11 9.79 6.28
CA SER A 144 -9.15 10.93 5.36
C SER A 144 -9.29 12.26 6.10
N MET A 145 -10.15 12.34 7.12
CA MET A 145 -10.30 13.54 7.97
C MET A 145 -9.02 13.87 8.76
N LEU A 146 -8.23 12.87 9.11
CA LEU A 146 -6.93 13.04 9.77
C LEU A 146 -5.80 13.41 8.78
N GLY A 147 -6.08 13.43 7.48
CA GLY A 147 -5.16 13.86 6.44
C GLY A 147 -4.54 12.75 5.62
N ALA A 148 -5.07 11.52 5.65
CA ALA A 148 -4.67 10.51 4.67
C ALA A 148 -5.11 10.94 3.27
N ASP A 149 -4.18 10.86 2.30
CA ASP A 149 -4.41 11.25 0.92
C ASP A 149 -4.94 10.09 0.06
N CYS A 150 -4.71 8.87 0.51
CA CYS A 150 -5.16 7.64 -0.15
C CYS A 150 -5.57 6.61 0.89
N ILE A 151 -6.52 5.77 0.51
CA ILE A 151 -6.96 4.62 1.33
C ILE A 151 -6.68 3.33 0.55
N GLU A 152 -6.07 2.37 1.20
CA GLU A 152 -5.96 1.00 0.71
C GLU A 152 -6.96 0.11 1.44
N LYS A 153 -7.71 -0.70 0.68
CA LYS A 153 -8.70 -1.62 1.22
C LYS A 153 -8.76 -2.90 0.40
N HIS A 154 -8.77 -4.04 1.08
CA HIS A 154 -9.03 -5.32 0.43
C HIS A 154 -10.49 -5.41 0.00
N VAL A 155 -10.70 -5.80 -1.27
CA VAL A 155 -12.04 -6.00 -1.85
C VAL A 155 -12.15 -7.44 -2.35
N MET A 156 -13.22 -8.11 -1.98
CA MET A 156 -13.48 -9.50 -2.36
C MET A 156 -14.80 -9.63 -3.09
N HIS A 157 -14.83 -10.43 -4.14
CA HIS A 157 -16.09 -10.81 -4.78
C HIS A 157 -16.88 -11.72 -3.84
N SER A 158 -18.18 -11.44 -3.61
CA SER A 158 -19.04 -12.15 -2.66
C SER A 158 -19.13 -13.68 -2.85
N LYS A 159 -18.88 -14.14 -4.07
CA LYS A 159 -18.91 -15.58 -4.42
C LYS A 159 -17.55 -16.28 -4.28
N LEU A 160 -16.49 -15.55 -3.95
CA LEU A 160 -15.17 -16.14 -3.80
C LEU A 160 -14.84 -16.27 -2.32
N GLN A 161 -14.43 -17.46 -1.93
CA GLN A 161 -13.80 -17.68 -0.63
C GLN A 161 -12.29 -17.69 -0.84
N THR A 162 -11.60 -16.73 -0.25
CA THR A 162 -10.14 -16.69 -0.27
C THR A 162 -9.61 -17.18 1.07
N LYS A 163 -8.44 -17.80 1.05
CA LYS A 163 -7.77 -18.26 2.27
C LYS A 163 -7.12 -17.12 3.03
N TYR A 164 -6.65 -16.10 2.29
CA TYR A 164 -5.89 -14.98 2.83
C TYR A 164 -6.71 -13.70 2.70
N ASP A 165 -6.55 -12.79 3.64
CA ASP A 165 -7.15 -11.44 3.71
C ASP A 165 -8.70 -11.39 3.69
N ALA A 166 -9.36 -12.56 3.74
CA ALA A 166 -10.82 -12.65 3.68
C ALA A 166 -11.50 -11.86 4.80
N PHE A 167 -10.93 -11.88 6.02
CA PHE A 167 -11.50 -11.18 7.17
C PHE A 167 -11.41 -9.65 7.04
N SER A 168 -10.34 -9.15 6.45
CA SER A 168 -10.12 -7.70 6.25
C SER A 168 -10.74 -7.18 4.95
N SER A 169 -11.28 -8.06 4.12
CA SER A 169 -11.87 -7.69 2.84
C SER A 169 -13.34 -7.27 2.99
N VAL A 170 -13.72 -6.24 2.25
CA VAL A 170 -15.11 -5.85 2.06
C VAL A 170 -15.64 -6.38 0.73
N ASN A 171 -16.94 -6.59 0.61
CA ASN A 171 -17.57 -6.87 -0.67
C ASN A 171 -17.71 -5.58 -1.51
N ILE A 172 -18.06 -5.74 -2.78
CA ILE A 172 -18.17 -4.63 -3.74
C ILE A 172 -19.23 -3.60 -3.30
N ASP A 173 -20.34 -4.04 -2.70
CA ASP A 173 -21.41 -3.13 -2.28
C ASP A 173 -20.99 -2.29 -1.06
N THR A 174 -20.27 -2.91 -0.12
CA THR A 174 -19.67 -2.20 1.01
C THR A 174 -18.57 -1.24 0.53
N TYR A 175 -17.73 -1.66 -0.44
CA TYR A 175 -16.72 -0.80 -1.03
C TYR A 175 -17.30 0.45 -1.69
N LYS A 176 -18.43 0.32 -2.40
CA LYS A 176 -19.14 1.48 -2.98
C LYS A 176 -19.54 2.49 -1.91
N LYS A 177 -20.06 2.02 -0.76
CA LYS A 177 -20.43 2.91 0.37
C LYS A 177 -19.24 3.65 0.99
N ILE A 178 -18.02 3.13 0.83
CA ILE A 178 -16.81 3.80 1.31
C ILE A 178 -16.41 4.96 0.38
N ILE A 179 -16.66 4.82 -0.92
CA ILE A 179 -16.24 5.81 -1.93
C ILE A 179 -17.33 6.83 -2.31
N GLU A 180 -18.57 6.57 -1.94
CA GLU A 180 -19.70 7.50 -2.07
C GLU A 180 -19.74 8.53 -0.93
#